data_6497ec26f5341e3e0a6f4c4084a64968
#
_entry.id   6497ec26f5341e3e0a6f4c4084a64968
#
_cell.length_a   1.000
_cell.length_b   1.000
_cell.length_c   1.000
_cell.angle_alpha   90.00
_cell.angle_beta   90.00
_cell.angle_gamma   90.00
#
_symmetry.space_group_name_H-M   'P 1'
#
loop_
_entity.id
_entity.type
_entity.pdbx_description
1 polymer ?
#
loop_
_entity_poly.entity_id
_entity_poly.type
_entity_poly.pdbx_seq_one_letter_code
_entity_poly.pdbx_strand_id
1 'polypeptide(L)'
;IDKQMSVQRGNRGSLVRVALVGYTNVGKSTLMNLISKSKVFAEDKLFATLDTTVRKIVVENLPFLITDTVGFIRKLPTQLVESFKSTLNEITESDLILHIVDISHPNYDDHIDSVNSILEQIKCSNKPSVIVFNKMDKLNEEDLENFKFKDNNGSNLFISAYKKINLDKLKRMLYNEVRKIHIKRFPY
;
A
#
# COMPACT_ATOMS: atom_id res chain seq x y z
N ILE A 1 15.19 21.46 14.77
CA ILE A 1 14.30 20.67 13.87
C ILE A 1 15.06 19.43 13.38
N ASP A 2 16.31 19.50 12.93
CA ASP A 2 17.08 18.35 12.40
C ASP A 2 17.43 17.29 13.43
N LYS A 3 17.64 17.64 14.70
CA LYS A 3 17.94 16.68 15.78
C LYS A 3 16.73 15.81 16.15
N GLN A 4 15.52 16.34 16.12
CA GLN A 4 14.31 15.53 16.37
C GLN A 4 13.99 14.59 15.22
N MET A 5 14.25 14.98 13.98
CA MET A 5 14.13 14.10 12.82
C MET A 5 15.16 12.97 12.84
N SER A 6 16.38 13.20 13.28
CA SER A 6 17.43 12.16 13.35
C SER A 6 17.16 11.11 14.43
N VAL A 7 16.61 11.50 15.59
CA VAL A 7 16.21 10.58 16.66
C VAL A 7 15.00 9.73 16.25
N GLN A 8 14.04 10.32 15.52
CA GLN A 8 12.92 9.56 14.96
C GLN A 8 13.37 8.57 13.86
N ARG A 9 14.41 8.90 13.09
CA ARG A 9 15.01 7.97 12.11
C ARG A 9 15.74 6.80 12.79
N GLY A 10 16.42 7.00 13.89
CA GLY A 10 17.14 5.95 14.64
C GLY A 10 16.21 4.87 15.20
N ASN A 11 15.07 5.24 15.78
CA ASN A 11 14.07 4.28 16.28
C ASN A 11 13.23 3.60 15.17
N ARG A 12 13.21 4.16 13.97
CA ARG A 12 12.52 3.56 12.80
C ARG A 12 13.29 2.42 12.15
N GLY A 13 14.59 2.29 12.42
CA GLY A 13 15.48 1.28 11.82
C GLY A 13 15.20 -0.16 12.26
N SER A 14 14.51 -0.37 13.39
CA SER A 14 14.20 -1.69 13.94
C SER A 14 12.86 -2.29 13.45
N LEU A 15 11.97 -1.49 12.86
CA LEU A 15 10.65 -1.95 12.43
C LEU A 15 10.62 -2.16 10.91
N VAL A 16 9.90 -3.19 10.49
CA VAL A 16 9.61 -3.41 9.07
C VAL A 16 8.73 -2.28 8.55
N ARG A 17 9.03 -1.78 7.35
CA ARG A 17 8.30 -0.68 6.71
C ARG A 17 7.51 -1.19 5.52
N VAL A 18 6.21 -0.89 5.51
CA VAL A 18 5.29 -1.23 4.43
C VAL A 18 4.85 0.06 3.74
N ALA A 19 5.09 0.18 2.44
CA ALA A 19 4.58 1.31 1.65
C ALA A 19 3.29 0.91 0.91
N LEU A 20 2.22 1.69 1.12
CA LEU A 20 1.01 1.59 0.29
C LEU A 20 1.25 2.32 -1.02
N VAL A 21 1.23 1.59 -2.12
CA VAL A 21 1.32 2.18 -3.46
C VAL A 21 0.06 1.85 -4.26
N GLY A 22 -0.20 2.63 -5.27
CA GLY A 22 -1.33 2.41 -6.17
C GLY A 22 -1.72 3.69 -6.89
N TYR A 23 -2.51 3.52 -7.91
CA TYR A 23 -3.03 4.66 -8.66
C TYR A 23 -3.86 5.58 -7.77
N THR A 24 -4.13 6.81 -8.23
CA THR A 24 -4.96 7.74 -7.45
C THR A 24 -6.38 7.17 -7.27
N ASN A 25 -7.02 7.46 -6.13
CA ASN A 25 -8.40 7.08 -5.80
C ASN A 25 -8.67 5.55 -5.75
N VAL A 26 -7.67 4.72 -5.53
CA VAL A 26 -7.86 3.26 -5.35
C VAL A 26 -8.26 2.87 -3.92
N GLY A 27 -8.23 3.83 -2.97
CA GLY A 27 -8.64 3.61 -1.57
C GLY A 27 -7.50 3.38 -0.59
N LYS A 28 -6.27 3.83 -0.86
CA LYS A 28 -5.10 3.69 0.03
C LYS A 28 -5.35 4.32 1.40
N SER A 29 -5.74 5.59 1.46
CA SER A 29 -5.99 6.31 2.72
C SER A 29 -7.15 5.71 3.50
N THR A 30 -8.21 5.28 2.83
CA THR A 30 -9.33 4.56 3.47
C THR A 30 -8.85 3.27 4.11
N LEU A 31 -8.04 2.50 3.38
CA LEU A 31 -7.49 1.25 3.86
C LEU A 31 -6.56 1.47 5.06
N MET A 32 -5.67 2.46 4.97
CA MET A 32 -4.78 2.83 6.06
C MET A 32 -5.54 3.16 7.34
N ASN A 33 -6.64 3.92 7.25
CA ASN A 33 -7.49 4.25 8.39
C ASN A 33 -8.11 3.01 9.05
N LEU A 34 -8.57 2.07 8.24
CA LEU A 34 -9.18 0.83 8.72
C LEU A 34 -8.18 -0.09 9.40
N ILE A 35 -6.96 -0.19 8.86
CA ILE A 35 -5.92 -1.04 9.42
C ILE A 35 -5.35 -0.42 10.70
N SER A 36 -5.13 0.90 10.72
CA SER A 36 -4.49 1.60 11.83
C SER A 36 -5.41 1.96 12.98
N LYS A 37 -6.72 1.69 12.87
CA LYS A 37 -7.75 2.06 13.85
C LYS A 37 -7.77 3.56 14.22
N SER A 38 -7.13 4.41 13.43
CA SER A 38 -7.10 5.86 13.64
C SER A 38 -7.78 6.57 12.48
N LYS A 39 -8.43 7.69 12.78
CA LYS A 39 -9.11 8.49 11.77
C LYS A 39 -8.07 9.36 11.03
N VAL A 40 -7.84 9.08 9.77
CA VAL A 40 -7.21 10.00 8.82
C VAL A 40 -8.27 10.41 7.82
N PHE A 41 -8.14 11.62 7.36
CA PHE A 41 -9.00 12.16 6.34
C PHE A 41 -8.86 11.34 5.04
N ALA A 42 -9.91 10.63 4.67
CA ALA A 42 -10.00 9.90 3.42
C ALA A 42 -11.08 10.59 2.58
N GLU A 43 -10.68 11.26 1.51
CA GLU A 43 -11.59 11.85 0.53
C GLU A 43 -11.64 11.02 -0.75
N ASP A 44 -12.80 10.96 -1.37
CA ASP A 44 -12.98 10.37 -2.70
C ASP A 44 -12.58 11.39 -3.79
N LYS A 45 -11.34 11.88 -3.68
CA LYS A 45 -10.76 12.87 -4.59
C LYS A 45 -9.42 12.37 -5.12
N LEU A 46 -9.07 12.87 -6.30
CA LEU A 46 -7.72 12.71 -6.84
C LEU A 46 -6.72 13.35 -5.86
N PHE A 47 -5.65 12.62 -5.53
CA PHE A 47 -4.60 13.08 -4.60
C PHE A 47 -5.13 13.47 -3.20
N ALA A 48 -6.00 12.63 -2.62
CA ALA A 48 -6.46 12.83 -1.24
C ALA A 48 -5.30 12.88 -0.22
N THR A 49 -4.22 12.15 -0.49
CA THR A 49 -2.96 12.22 0.25
C THR A 49 -1.95 13.04 -0.55
N LEU A 50 -1.63 14.25 -0.09
CA LEU A 50 -0.60 15.11 -0.68
C LEU A 50 0.76 14.89 -0.05
N ASP A 51 0.79 14.60 1.26
CA ASP A 51 1.99 14.29 2.02
C ASP A 51 1.95 12.85 2.52
N THR A 52 3.12 12.22 2.59
CA THR A 52 3.21 10.86 3.11
C THR A 52 2.91 10.82 4.60
N THR A 53 2.05 9.90 5.01
CA THR A 53 1.69 9.68 6.41
C THR A 53 2.20 8.33 6.87
N VAL A 54 3.06 8.32 7.90
CA VAL A 54 3.62 7.11 8.48
C VAL A 54 2.90 6.77 9.79
N ARG A 55 2.51 5.51 9.96
CA ARG A 55 1.84 5.02 11.16
C ARG A 55 2.43 3.71 11.65
N LYS A 56 2.54 3.59 12.97
CA LYS A 56 2.87 2.32 13.61
C LYS A 56 1.60 1.50 13.77
N ILE A 57 1.65 0.26 13.29
CA ILE A 57 0.58 -0.73 13.39
C ILE A 57 1.11 -1.93 14.15
N VAL A 58 0.25 -2.59 14.90
CA VAL A 58 0.54 -3.85 15.57
C VAL A 58 -0.50 -4.87 15.15
N VAL A 59 -0.06 -5.97 14.56
CA VAL A 59 -0.89 -7.13 14.24
C VAL A 59 -0.31 -8.34 14.96
N GLU A 60 -1.11 -9.02 15.77
CA GLU A 60 -0.68 -10.21 16.54
C GLU A 60 0.68 -10.02 17.27
N ASN A 61 0.85 -8.91 17.97
CA ASN A 61 2.08 -8.54 18.68
C ASN A 61 3.31 -8.22 17.81
N LEU A 62 3.17 -8.16 16.47
CA LEU A 62 4.22 -7.76 15.58
C LEU A 62 4.04 -6.28 15.16
N PRO A 63 4.88 -5.36 15.66
CA PRO A 63 4.83 -3.97 15.26
C PRO A 63 5.54 -3.75 13.93
N PHE A 64 4.96 -2.91 13.08
CA PHE A 64 5.57 -2.44 11.84
C PHE A 64 5.08 -1.03 11.49
N LEU A 65 5.75 -0.39 10.56
CA LEU A 65 5.34 0.91 10.03
C LEU A 65 4.62 0.73 8.71
N ILE A 66 3.54 1.47 8.52
CA ILE A 66 2.85 1.57 7.24
C ILE A 66 2.83 3.03 6.80
N THR A 67 3.11 3.27 5.54
CA THR A 67 3.15 4.61 4.95
C THR A 67 2.09 4.71 3.86
N ASP A 68 1.17 5.67 4.00
CA ASP A 68 0.30 6.08 2.91
C ASP A 68 1.05 7.05 1.99
N THR A 69 1.04 6.77 0.71
CA THR A 69 1.77 7.54 -0.29
C THR A 69 0.82 8.33 -1.20
N VAL A 70 1.35 9.35 -1.86
CA VAL A 70 0.61 10.06 -2.92
C VAL A 70 0.23 9.07 -4.02
N GLY A 71 -1.01 9.13 -4.49
CA GLY A 71 -1.48 8.24 -5.57
C GLY A 71 -0.73 8.49 -6.88
N PHE A 72 -0.38 7.40 -7.56
CA PHE A 72 0.27 7.48 -8.86
C PHE A 72 -0.73 7.86 -9.96
N ILE A 73 -0.22 8.57 -10.96
CA ILE A 73 -0.93 8.92 -12.21
C ILE A 73 0.06 8.89 -13.37
N ARG A 74 -0.46 8.81 -14.59
CA ARG A 74 0.38 8.80 -15.82
C ARG A 74 1.20 10.08 -16.02
N LYS A 75 0.64 11.23 -15.64
CA LYS A 75 1.32 12.53 -15.72
C LYS A 75 1.19 13.25 -14.40
N LEU A 76 2.32 13.48 -13.72
CA LEU A 76 2.34 14.20 -12.47
C LEU A 76 2.21 15.71 -12.73
N PRO A 77 1.24 16.41 -12.10
CA PRO A 77 1.19 17.85 -12.13
C PRO A 77 2.46 18.46 -11.51
N THR A 78 3.01 19.50 -12.14
CA THR A 78 4.23 20.18 -11.66
C THR A 78 4.12 20.67 -10.23
N GLN A 79 2.93 21.02 -9.77
CA GLN A 79 2.65 21.47 -8.40
C GLN A 79 2.82 20.38 -7.34
N LEU A 80 2.83 19.08 -7.73
CA LEU A 80 2.94 17.93 -6.82
C LEU A 80 4.32 17.28 -6.84
N VAL A 81 5.32 17.87 -7.51
CA VAL A 81 6.65 17.27 -7.68
C VAL A 81 7.33 17.00 -6.33
N GLU A 82 7.26 17.94 -5.37
CA GLU A 82 7.90 17.77 -4.06
C GLU A 82 7.22 16.67 -3.23
N SER A 83 5.89 16.64 -3.19
CA SER A 83 5.14 15.57 -2.52
C SER A 83 5.43 14.20 -3.15
N PHE A 84 5.61 14.16 -4.47
CA PHE A 84 5.95 12.92 -5.17
C PHE A 84 7.38 12.45 -4.88
N LYS A 85 8.33 13.35 -4.74
CA LYS A 85 9.70 13.02 -4.29
C LYS A 85 9.68 12.39 -2.90
N SER A 86 8.91 12.93 -1.97
CA SER A 86 8.73 12.36 -0.63
C SER A 86 8.16 10.94 -0.71
N THR A 87 7.14 10.73 -1.55
CA THR A 87 6.55 9.42 -1.83
C THR A 87 7.59 8.42 -2.36
N LEU A 88 8.41 8.83 -3.34
CA LEU A 88 9.44 7.96 -3.90
C LEU A 88 10.48 7.56 -2.85
N ASN A 89 10.89 8.49 -1.98
CA ASN A 89 11.82 8.20 -0.88
C ASN A 89 11.23 7.18 0.10
N GLU A 90 9.98 7.32 0.51
CA GLU A 90 9.31 6.36 1.41
C GLU A 90 9.21 4.96 0.79
N ILE A 91 8.92 4.86 -0.51
CA ILE A 91 8.90 3.58 -1.23
C ILE A 91 10.31 2.98 -1.30
N THR A 92 11.32 3.79 -1.59
CA THR A 92 12.73 3.34 -1.66
C THR A 92 13.21 2.82 -0.30
N GLU A 93 12.78 3.42 0.80
CA GLU A 93 13.11 3.00 2.17
C GLU A 93 12.23 1.88 2.71
N SER A 94 11.17 1.49 2.00
CA SER A 94 10.28 0.41 2.45
C SER A 94 10.89 -0.97 2.27
N ASP A 95 10.43 -1.92 3.07
CA ASP A 95 10.83 -3.34 3.02
C ASP A 95 9.82 -4.20 2.27
N LEU A 96 8.56 -3.75 2.24
CA LEU A 96 7.43 -4.42 1.60
C LEU A 96 6.58 -3.37 0.87
N ILE A 97 6.16 -3.68 -0.33
CA ILE A 97 5.23 -2.87 -1.11
C ILE A 97 3.85 -3.54 -1.07
N LEU A 98 2.85 -2.79 -0.63
CA LEU A 98 1.45 -3.17 -0.72
C LEU A 98 0.79 -2.37 -1.85
N HIS A 99 0.62 -3.02 -3.00
CA HIS A 99 0.05 -2.41 -4.20
C HIS A 99 -1.47 -2.55 -4.19
N ILE A 100 -2.17 -1.44 -4.02
CA ILE A 100 -3.64 -1.39 -4.01
C ILE A 100 -4.14 -1.06 -5.41
N VAL A 101 -5.07 -1.86 -5.91
CA VAL A 101 -5.66 -1.75 -7.24
C VAL A 101 -7.18 -1.63 -7.11
N ASP A 102 -7.79 -0.71 -7.83
CA ASP A 102 -9.25 -0.63 -7.97
C ASP A 102 -9.71 -1.60 -9.06
N ILE A 103 -10.18 -2.79 -8.66
CA ILE A 103 -10.59 -3.84 -9.60
C ILE A 103 -11.86 -3.46 -10.38
N SER A 104 -12.63 -2.51 -9.89
CA SER A 104 -13.83 -2.03 -10.58
C SER A 104 -13.55 -1.05 -11.72
N HIS A 105 -12.30 -0.59 -11.84
CA HIS A 105 -11.93 0.35 -12.88
C HIS A 105 -11.68 -0.39 -14.19
N PRO A 106 -12.26 0.03 -15.34
CA PRO A 106 -12.11 -0.68 -16.63
C PRO A 106 -10.64 -0.79 -17.10
N ASN A 107 -9.79 0.16 -16.71
CA ASN A 107 -8.37 0.20 -17.08
C ASN A 107 -7.46 -0.19 -15.89
N TYR A 108 -7.89 -1.10 -15.02
CA TYR A 108 -7.11 -1.49 -13.84
C TYR A 108 -5.74 -2.10 -14.22
N ASP A 109 -5.66 -2.83 -15.34
CA ASP A 109 -4.40 -3.39 -15.85
C ASP A 109 -3.40 -2.27 -16.22
N ASP A 110 -3.86 -1.24 -16.94
CA ASP A 110 -3.03 -0.06 -17.25
C ASP A 110 -2.53 0.66 -15.98
N HIS A 111 -3.34 0.67 -14.93
CA HIS A 111 -2.94 1.24 -13.64
C HIS A 111 -1.85 0.41 -12.97
N ILE A 112 -1.95 -0.91 -13.02
CA ILE A 112 -0.91 -1.82 -12.52
C ILE A 112 0.40 -1.59 -13.27
N ASP A 113 0.35 -1.55 -14.61
CA ASP A 113 1.53 -1.34 -15.46
C ASP A 113 2.18 0.03 -15.20
N SER A 114 1.37 1.07 -15.00
CA SER A 114 1.86 2.41 -14.68
C SER A 114 2.62 2.43 -13.35
N VAL A 115 2.10 1.77 -12.33
CA VAL A 115 2.76 1.65 -11.02
C VAL A 115 4.04 0.83 -11.12
N ASN A 116 4.00 -0.32 -11.79
CA ASN A 116 5.17 -1.17 -11.99
C ASN A 116 6.29 -0.44 -12.73
N SER A 117 5.96 0.32 -13.78
CA SER A 117 6.92 1.14 -14.52
C SER A 117 7.64 2.17 -13.62
N ILE A 118 6.90 2.81 -12.71
CA ILE A 118 7.50 3.75 -11.76
C ILE A 118 8.39 3.02 -10.75
N LEU A 119 7.95 1.87 -10.21
CA LEU A 119 8.75 1.06 -9.29
C LEU A 119 10.07 0.59 -9.96
N GLU A 120 10.03 0.29 -11.24
CA GLU A 120 11.20 -0.06 -12.04
C GLU A 120 12.18 1.13 -12.18
N GLN A 121 11.66 2.30 -12.54
CA GLN A 121 12.44 3.54 -12.66
C GLN A 121 13.17 3.91 -11.37
N ILE A 122 12.56 3.70 -10.21
CA ILE A 122 13.18 3.94 -8.90
C ILE A 122 13.95 2.74 -8.35
N LYS A 123 14.16 1.68 -9.15
CA LYS A 123 14.89 0.45 -8.79
C LYS A 123 14.28 -0.29 -7.58
N CYS A 124 12.98 -0.26 -7.46
CA CYS A 124 12.23 -0.93 -6.39
C CYS A 124 11.46 -2.18 -6.87
N SER A 125 11.57 -2.58 -8.12
CA SER A 125 10.89 -3.76 -8.69
C SER A 125 11.29 -5.08 -8.03
N ASN A 126 12.49 -5.16 -7.43
CA ASN A 126 12.97 -6.35 -6.72
C ASN A 126 12.51 -6.47 -5.26
N LYS A 127 11.77 -5.47 -4.76
CA LYS A 127 11.26 -5.52 -3.39
C LYS A 127 10.10 -6.53 -3.29
N PRO A 128 9.96 -7.20 -2.14
CA PRO A 128 8.76 -7.97 -1.86
C PRO A 128 7.52 -7.10 -2.08
N SER A 129 6.58 -7.57 -2.86
CA SER A 129 5.35 -6.84 -3.16
C SER A 129 4.15 -7.77 -3.14
N VAL A 130 3.03 -7.24 -2.68
CA VAL A 130 1.74 -7.93 -2.67
C VAL A 130 0.70 -7.03 -3.34
N ILE A 131 -0.07 -7.58 -4.27
CA ILE A 131 -1.17 -6.88 -4.92
C ILE A 131 -2.46 -7.18 -4.14
N VAL A 132 -3.23 -6.13 -3.86
CA VAL A 132 -4.54 -6.21 -3.22
C VAL A 132 -5.56 -5.51 -4.10
N PHE A 133 -6.55 -6.26 -4.55
CA PHE A 133 -7.65 -5.76 -5.36
C PHE A 133 -8.76 -5.23 -4.46
N ASN A 134 -8.91 -3.92 -4.43
CA ASN A 134 -9.93 -3.21 -3.65
C ASN A 134 -11.17 -2.91 -4.49
N LYS A 135 -12.25 -2.53 -3.81
CA LYS A 135 -13.57 -2.18 -4.37
C LYS A 135 -14.29 -3.35 -5.04
N MET A 136 -14.04 -4.59 -4.57
CA MET A 136 -14.74 -5.78 -5.05
C MET A 136 -16.27 -5.68 -4.92
N ASP A 137 -16.76 -4.84 -4.01
CA ASP A 137 -18.18 -4.57 -3.79
C ASP A 137 -18.87 -3.88 -4.95
N LYS A 138 -18.12 -3.33 -5.90
CA LYS A 138 -18.63 -2.71 -7.14
C LYS A 138 -18.75 -3.69 -8.30
N LEU A 139 -18.22 -4.89 -8.18
CA LEU A 139 -18.34 -5.96 -9.18
C LEU A 139 -19.61 -6.77 -8.94
N ASN A 140 -20.18 -7.30 -10.01
CA ASN A 140 -21.18 -8.36 -9.90
C ASN A 140 -20.52 -9.71 -9.55
N GLU A 141 -21.33 -10.70 -9.19
CA GLU A 141 -20.81 -12.01 -8.77
C GLU A 141 -20.09 -12.73 -9.91
N GLU A 142 -20.59 -12.64 -11.14
CA GLU A 142 -20.00 -13.27 -12.31
C GLU A 142 -18.61 -12.72 -12.63
N ASP A 143 -18.46 -11.39 -12.64
CA ASP A 143 -17.17 -10.74 -12.86
C ASP A 143 -16.16 -11.11 -11.78
N LEU A 144 -16.61 -11.12 -10.51
CA LEU A 144 -15.74 -11.48 -9.38
C LEU A 144 -15.26 -12.93 -9.47
N GLU A 145 -16.14 -13.87 -9.83
CA GLU A 145 -15.76 -15.26 -10.02
C GLU A 145 -14.80 -15.44 -11.21
N ASN A 146 -15.01 -14.71 -12.31
CA ASN A 146 -14.09 -14.69 -13.45
C ASN A 146 -12.70 -14.18 -13.07
N PHE A 147 -12.59 -13.16 -12.22
CA PHE A 147 -11.31 -12.68 -11.71
C PHE A 147 -10.62 -13.70 -10.81
N LYS A 148 -11.35 -14.34 -9.92
CA LYS A 148 -10.83 -15.40 -9.05
C LYS A 148 -10.36 -16.60 -9.85
N PHE A 149 -11.10 -16.98 -10.91
CA PHE A 149 -10.73 -18.08 -11.80
C PHE A 149 -9.43 -17.80 -12.55
N LYS A 150 -9.18 -16.57 -12.99
CA LYS A 150 -7.93 -16.16 -13.62
C LYS A 150 -6.74 -16.17 -12.67
N ASP A 151 -6.97 -16.09 -11.37
CA ASP A 151 -5.94 -16.24 -10.34
C ASP A 151 -5.65 -17.71 -10.06
N ASN A 152 -4.96 -18.36 -10.99
CA ASN A 152 -4.66 -19.79 -10.94
C ASN A 152 -3.92 -20.24 -9.65
N ASN A 153 -3.34 -19.33 -8.89
CA ASN A 153 -2.58 -19.63 -7.68
C ASN A 153 -3.29 -19.22 -6.38
N GLY A 154 -4.49 -18.61 -6.46
CA GLY A 154 -5.20 -18.07 -5.29
C GLY A 154 -4.39 -17.06 -4.47
N SER A 155 -3.40 -16.42 -5.11
CA SER A 155 -2.48 -15.49 -4.45
C SER A 155 -3.03 -14.08 -4.34
N ASN A 156 -4.04 -13.74 -5.13
CA ASN A 156 -4.64 -12.43 -5.16
C ASN A 156 -5.66 -12.26 -4.04
N LEU A 157 -5.55 -11.15 -3.32
CA LEU A 157 -6.50 -10.80 -2.27
C LEU A 157 -7.50 -9.77 -2.77
N PHE A 158 -8.78 -10.13 -2.77
CA PHE A 158 -9.89 -9.25 -3.10
C PHE A 158 -10.54 -8.72 -1.83
N ILE A 159 -10.65 -7.40 -1.70
CA ILE A 159 -11.21 -6.73 -0.54
C ILE A 159 -12.23 -5.66 -0.94
N SER A 160 -13.02 -5.25 0.02
CA SER A 160 -13.71 -3.96 -0.01
C SER A 160 -13.37 -3.17 1.26
N ALA A 161 -12.61 -2.11 1.11
CA ALA A 161 -12.35 -1.19 2.21
C ALA A 161 -13.65 -0.50 2.65
N TYR A 162 -14.50 -0.12 1.70
CA TYR A 162 -15.78 0.53 1.97
C TYR A 162 -16.75 -0.37 2.73
N LYS A 163 -16.93 -1.61 2.31
CA LYS A 163 -17.82 -2.59 2.96
C LYS A 163 -17.15 -3.40 4.06
N LYS A 164 -15.85 -3.17 4.31
CA LYS A 164 -15.03 -3.89 5.29
C LYS A 164 -14.97 -5.41 5.04
N ILE A 165 -14.99 -5.82 3.77
CA ILE A 165 -14.92 -7.23 3.37
C ILE A 165 -13.45 -7.66 3.28
N ASN A 166 -13.13 -8.85 3.80
CA ASN A 166 -11.82 -9.51 3.78
C ASN A 166 -10.66 -8.72 4.45
N LEU A 167 -10.95 -7.76 5.32
CA LEU A 167 -9.92 -6.99 6.03
C LEU A 167 -9.10 -7.86 7.00
N ASP A 168 -9.71 -8.87 7.61
CA ASP A 168 -9.00 -9.80 8.49
C ASP A 168 -8.03 -10.69 7.70
N LYS A 169 -8.40 -11.09 6.47
CA LYS A 169 -7.50 -11.77 5.55
C LYS A 169 -6.32 -10.89 5.17
N LEU A 170 -6.56 -9.60 4.91
CA LEU A 170 -5.49 -8.63 4.63
C LEU A 170 -4.54 -8.47 5.82
N LYS A 171 -5.06 -8.33 7.04
CA LYS A 171 -4.22 -8.24 8.24
C LYS A 171 -3.36 -9.49 8.44
N ARG A 172 -3.93 -10.67 8.25
CA ARG A 172 -3.20 -11.94 8.33
C ARG A 172 -2.11 -12.06 7.27
N MET A 173 -2.41 -11.66 6.04
CA MET A 173 -1.44 -11.63 4.96
C MET A 173 -0.29 -10.65 5.27
N LEU A 174 -0.59 -9.44 5.71
CA LEU A 174 0.41 -8.45 6.14
C LEU A 174 1.28 -9.00 7.27
N TYR A 175 0.67 -9.60 8.29
CA TYR A 175 1.40 -10.26 9.37
C TYR A 175 2.41 -11.30 8.85
N ASN A 176 1.96 -12.18 7.95
CA ASN A 176 2.82 -13.23 7.40
C ASN A 176 4.01 -12.65 6.62
N GLU A 177 3.77 -11.68 5.74
CA GLU A 177 4.83 -11.06 4.95
C GLU A 177 5.80 -10.23 5.81
N VAL A 178 5.29 -9.44 6.74
CA VAL A 178 6.11 -8.67 7.68
C VAL A 178 6.93 -9.60 8.58
N ARG A 179 6.35 -10.70 9.05
CA ARG A 179 7.04 -11.70 9.87
C ARG A 179 8.20 -12.36 9.12
N LYS A 180 8.02 -12.72 7.85
CA LYS A 180 9.10 -13.27 7.01
C LYS A 180 10.29 -12.31 6.94
N ILE A 181 10.03 -11.03 6.71
CA ILE A 181 11.06 -9.98 6.64
C ILE A 181 11.71 -9.78 8.00
N HIS A 182 10.92 -9.74 9.06
CA HIS A 182 11.39 -9.56 10.44
C HIS A 182 12.34 -10.69 10.86
N ILE A 183 11.96 -11.96 10.66
CA ILE A 183 12.79 -13.13 10.99
C ILE A 183 14.10 -13.11 10.19
N LYS A 184 14.05 -12.73 8.90
CA LYS A 184 15.26 -12.63 8.08
C LYS A 184 16.20 -11.53 8.55
N ARG A 185 15.67 -10.42 9.07
CA ARG A 185 16.46 -9.28 9.57
C ARG A 185 17.01 -9.51 10.98
N PHE A 186 16.27 -10.20 11.82
CA PHE A 186 16.60 -10.48 13.21
C PHE A 186 16.58 -11.99 13.44
N PRO A 187 17.55 -12.75 12.91
CA PRO A 187 17.70 -14.17 13.22
C PRO A 187 18.07 -14.31 14.70
N TYR A 188 17.44 -15.26 15.40
CA TYR A 188 17.75 -15.58 16.80
C TYR A 188 19.11 -16.23 16.92
#